data_8ae260e10fd9e7ec4242aa2fda053555
#
_entry.id   8ae260e10fd9e7ec4242aa2fda053555
#
_cell.length_a   1.000
_cell.length_b   1.000
_cell.length_c   1.000
_cell.angle_alpha   90.00
_cell.angle_beta   90.00
_cell.angle_gamma   90.00
#
_symmetry.space_group_name_H-M   'P 1'
#
loop_
_entity.id
_entity.type
_entity.pdbx_description
1 polymer ?
#
loop_
_entity_poly.entity_id
_entity_poly.type
_entity_poly.pdbx_seq_one_letter_code
_entity_poly.pdbx_strand_id
1 'polypeptide(L)'
;MIASVRANFLPEQRFIPLRPALQEHLAKIGDAISPANFMSICDQMLVKFLTDTFEQVSADAGSIWLLDEEKQHLVATFNSGANADKIVGFKQPLNKGIISLVVASERAFIDSNVYKNANYSAVLDEKLHNTTYAMIAVPLYFLSQVRGVISCVQLIDVLLPQGEPVPTAKTPPGFKPQHLVAIQTASAVIRDLIDYRLLATAVGWDRR
;
A
#
# COMPACT_ATOMS: atom_id res chain seq x y z
N MET A 1 -19.59 -30.03 -15.33
CA MET A 1 -19.68 -28.53 -15.38
C MET A 1 -20.73 -28.10 -14.37
N ILE A 2 -20.31 -27.61 -13.22
CA ILE A 2 -21.22 -27.05 -12.21
C ILE A 2 -21.42 -25.59 -12.64
N ALA A 3 -22.63 -25.28 -13.16
CA ALA A 3 -23.02 -23.91 -13.45
C ALA A 3 -22.99 -23.13 -12.12
N SER A 4 -22.08 -22.15 -12.01
CA SER A 4 -22.07 -21.25 -10.87
C SER A 4 -23.36 -20.41 -10.93
N VAL A 5 -24.30 -20.72 -10.07
CA VAL A 5 -25.46 -19.88 -9.84
C VAL A 5 -24.95 -18.59 -9.21
N ARG A 6 -24.72 -17.54 -10.02
CA ARG A 6 -24.55 -16.18 -9.49
C ARG A 6 -25.89 -15.75 -8.91
N ALA A 7 -25.99 -15.76 -7.58
CA ALA A 7 -27.12 -15.15 -6.90
C ALA A 7 -27.08 -13.63 -7.23
N ASN A 8 -28.02 -13.16 -8.02
CA ASN A 8 -28.22 -11.73 -8.26
C ASN A 8 -28.95 -11.15 -7.05
N PHE A 9 -28.17 -10.60 -6.10
CA PHE A 9 -28.73 -9.80 -5.01
C PHE A 9 -29.10 -8.42 -5.58
N LEU A 10 -30.38 -8.20 -5.79
CA LEU A 10 -30.88 -6.87 -6.17
C LEU A 10 -30.89 -5.97 -4.93
N PRO A 11 -30.55 -4.67 -5.07
CA PRO A 11 -30.68 -3.72 -3.98
C PRO A 11 -32.09 -3.70 -3.45
N GLU A 12 -32.27 -3.78 -2.14
CA GLU A 12 -33.54 -3.60 -1.48
C GLU A 12 -34.08 -2.17 -1.75
N GLN A 13 -35.21 -2.05 -2.40
CA GLN A 13 -35.77 -0.75 -2.85
C GLN A 13 -35.94 0.25 -1.70
N ARG A 14 -36.22 -0.21 -0.49
CA ARG A 14 -36.33 0.63 0.72
C ARG A 14 -35.05 1.35 1.09
N PHE A 15 -33.90 0.83 0.70
CA PHE A 15 -32.59 1.44 1.00
C PHE A 15 -32.12 2.42 -0.07
N ILE A 16 -32.73 2.41 -1.26
CA ILE A 16 -32.34 3.33 -2.35
C ILE A 16 -32.40 4.81 -1.93
N PRO A 17 -33.44 5.30 -1.22
CA PRO A 17 -33.46 6.68 -0.74
C PRO A 17 -32.38 7.04 0.28
N LEU A 18 -31.84 6.06 0.99
CA LEU A 18 -30.81 6.28 2.02
C LEU A 18 -29.40 6.35 1.42
N ARG A 19 -29.23 5.94 0.17
CA ARG A 19 -27.93 5.86 -0.50
C ARG A 19 -27.13 7.18 -0.48
N PRO A 20 -27.72 8.36 -0.78
CA PRO A 20 -26.97 9.62 -0.74
C PRO A 20 -26.46 9.95 0.66
N ALA A 21 -27.28 9.77 1.69
CA ALA A 21 -26.89 10.02 3.07
C ALA A 21 -25.78 9.07 3.54
N LEU A 22 -25.84 7.78 3.16
CA LEU A 22 -24.81 6.81 3.45
C LEU A 22 -23.49 7.15 2.73
N GLN A 23 -23.57 7.55 1.46
CA GLN A 23 -22.38 7.97 0.69
C GLN A 23 -21.70 9.20 1.32
N GLU A 24 -22.47 10.21 1.72
CA GLU A 24 -21.95 11.38 2.41
C GLU A 24 -21.28 11.00 3.76
N HIS A 25 -21.91 10.11 4.51
CA HIS A 25 -21.37 9.65 5.78
C HIS A 25 -20.07 8.85 5.61
N LEU A 26 -20.04 7.94 4.63
CA LEU A 26 -18.83 7.19 4.29
C LEU A 26 -17.68 8.10 3.82
N ALA A 27 -18.00 9.15 3.03
CA ALA A 27 -16.99 10.13 2.64
C ALA A 27 -16.36 10.81 3.86
N LYS A 28 -17.19 11.27 4.83
CA LYS A 28 -16.70 11.86 6.08
C LYS A 28 -15.84 10.90 6.91
N ILE A 29 -16.25 9.63 7.01
CA ILE A 29 -15.46 8.59 7.67
C ILE A 29 -14.12 8.40 6.94
N GLY A 30 -14.16 8.29 5.61
CA GLY A 30 -12.95 8.13 4.81
C GLY A 30 -11.97 9.31 4.95
N ASP A 31 -12.48 10.54 5.03
CA ASP A 31 -11.66 11.74 5.22
C ASP A 31 -11.10 11.87 6.64
N ALA A 32 -11.72 11.23 7.63
CA ALA A 32 -11.20 11.14 8.99
C ALA A 32 -10.07 10.12 9.16
N ILE A 33 -9.82 9.27 8.14
CA ILE A 33 -8.70 8.33 8.16
C ILE A 33 -7.43 9.06 7.77
N SER A 34 -6.49 9.05 8.68
CA SER A 34 -5.18 9.68 8.55
C SER A 34 -4.06 8.67 8.80
N PRO A 35 -2.80 9.00 8.47
CA PRO A 35 -1.65 8.16 8.81
C PRO A 35 -1.58 7.81 10.30
N ALA A 36 -2.05 8.68 11.17
CA ALA A 36 -1.98 8.48 12.63
C ALA A 36 -2.96 7.43 13.16
N ASN A 37 -4.11 7.25 12.50
CA ASN A 37 -5.17 6.35 12.97
C ASN A 37 -5.41 5.13 12.08
N PHE A 38 -4.79 5.05 10.90
CA PHE A 38 -5.02 3.97 9.94
C PHE A 38 -4.81 2.57 10.53
N MET A 39 -3.76 2.39 11.33
CA MET A 39 -3.46 1.08 11.91
C MET A 39 -4.51 0.62 12.92
N SER A 40 -5.36 1.52 13.44
CA SER A 40 -6.47 1.14 14.32
C SER A 40 -7.60 0.41 13.61
N ILE A 41 -7.70 0.55 12.27
CA ILE A 41 -8.66 -0.17 11.45
C ILE A 41 -8.05 -1.46 10.84
N CYS A 42 -6.75 -1.69 11.03
CA CYS A 42 -6.05 -2.90 10.61
C CYS A 42 -5.93 -3.86 11.81
N ASP A 43 -6.60 -5.01 11.75
CA ASP A 43 -6.43 -6.04 12.77
C ASP A 43 -5.18 -6.91 12.53
N GLN A 44 -4.87 -7.77 13.48
CA GLN A 44 -3.73 -8.69 13.38
C GLN A 44 -3.81 -9.63 12.16
N MET A 45 -5.02 -10.04 11.76
CA MET A 45 -5.20 -10.89 10.59
C MET A 45 -4.79 -10.15 9.30
N LEU A 46 -5.19 -8.89 9.15
CA LEU A 46 -4.83 -8.07 7.99
C LEU A 46 -3.32 -7.81 7.95
N VAL A 47 -2.72 -7.48 9.09
CA VAL A 47 -1.27 -7.28 9.22
C VAL A 47 -0.51 -8.56 8.86
N LYS A 48 -0.96 -9.71 9.39
CA LYS A 48 -0.36 -11.01 9.05
C LYS A 48 -0.49 -11.33 7.56
N PHE A 49 -1.67 -11.14 6.98
CA PHE A 49 -1.89 -11.37 5.55
C PHE A 49 -0.93 -10.54 4.68
N LEU A 50 -0.72 -9.27 5.03
CA LEU A 50 0.25 -8.41 4.36
C LEU A 50 1.67 -8.94 4.48
N THR A 51 2.09 -9.25 5.70
CA THR A 51 3.45 -9.74 5.98
C THR A 51 3.71 -11.05 5.22
N ASP A 52 2.77 -12.00 5.29
CA ASP A 52 2.86 -13.28 4.55
C ASP A 52 2.96 -13.04 3.02
N THR A 53 2.22 -12.04 2.51
CA THR A 53 2.29 -11.69 1.08
C THR A 53 3.66 -11.12 0.70
N PHE A 54 4.26 -10.26 1.53
CA PHE A 54 5.60 -9.73 1.29
C PHE A 54 6.66 -10.82 1.34
N GLU A 55 6.57 -11.74 2.29
CA GLU A 55 7.45 -12.92 2.37
C GLU A 55 7.30 -13.82 1.13
N GLN A 56 6.07 -14.07 0.68
CA GLN A 56 5.79 -14.88 -0.52
C GLN A 56 6.45 -14.33 -1.79
N VAL A 57 6.57 -13.03 -1.92
CA VAL A 57 7.25 -12.38 -3.05
C VAL A 57 8.76 -12.18 -2.81
N SER A 58 9.30 -12.69 -1.69
CA SER A 58 10.69 -12.55 -1.29
C SER A 58 11.13 -11.08 -1.16
N ALA A 59 10.27 -10.26 -0.58
CA ALA A 59 10.61 -8.88 -0.24
C ALA A 59 11.31 -8.84 1.12
N ASP A 60 12.35 -8.00 1.24
CA ASP A 60 13.05 -7.76 2.51
C ASP A 60 12.24 -6.84 3.43
N ALA A 61 11.42 -5.99 2.84
CA ALA A 61 10.49 -5.14 3.57
C ALA A 61 9.26 -4.79 2.70
N GLY A 62 8.11 -4.70 3.35
CA GLY A 62 6.88 -4.16 2.78
C GLY A 62 6.36 -3.00 3.61
N SER A 63 5.77 -2.01 2.97
CA SER A 63 5.26 -0.78 3.62
C SER A 63 3.89 -0.41 3.11
N ILE A 64 3.10 0.21 4.00
CA ILE A 64 1.92 0.97 3.64
C ILE A 64 2.24 2.45 3.84
N TRP A 65 1.96 3.23 2.82
CA TRP A 65 2.10 4.68 2.80
C TRP A 65 0.74 5.30 2.59
N LEU A 66 0.36 6.24 3.42
CA LEU A 66 -0.89 6.99 3.27
C LEU A 66 -0.63 8.46 3.00
N LEU A 67 -1.51 9.06 2.22
CA LEU A 67 -1.58 10.50 2.07
C LEU A 67 -1.86 11.15 3.42
N ASP A 68 -1.13 12.21 3.74
CA ASP A 68 -1.43 13.06 4.88
C ASP A 68 -2.72 13.89 4.62
N GLU A 69 -3.24 14.51 5.66
CA GLU A 69 -4.48 15.30 5.60
C GLU A 69 -4.41 16.45 4.57
N GLU A 70 -3.22 17.03 4.40
CA GLU A 70 -2.96 18.11 3.45
C GLU A 70 -2.71 17.60 2.02
N LYS A 71 -2.61 16.27 1.83
CA LYS A 71 -2.27 15.60 0.56
C LYS A 71 -0.96 16.11 -0.05
N GLN A 72 0.02 16.40 0.81
CA GLN A 72 1.34 16.87 0.38
C GLN A 72 2.43 15.82 0.56
N HIS A 73 2.20 14.83 1.44
CA HIS A 73 3.15 13.79 1.74
C HIS A 73 2.49 12.42 1.74
N LEU A 74 3.30 11.41 1.44
CA LEU A 74 3.03 10.02 1.79
C LEU A 74 3.75 9.72 3.11
N VAL A 75 3.00 9.26 4.09
CA VAL A 75 3.52 8.90 5.41
C VAL A 75 3.52 7.40 5.55
N ALA A 76 4.66 6.81 5.89
CA ALA A 76 4.75 5.38 6.20
C ALA A 76 3.97 5.08 7.48
N THR A 77 2.90 4.28 7.35
CA THR A 77 2.04 3.88 8.48
C THR A 77 2.34 2.48 8.97
N PHE A 78 2.93 1.66 8.12
CA PHE A 78 3.33 0.30 8.42
C PHE A 78 4.61 -0.06 7.66
N ASN A 79 5.46 -0.85 8.28
CA ASN A 79 6.60 -1.50 7.64
C ASN A 79 6.84 -2.87 8.28
N SER A 80 7.15 -3.90 7.48
CA SER A 80 7.42 -5.27 7.93
C SER A 80 8.91 -5.60 8.08
N GLY A 81 9.81 -4.69 7.67
CA GLY A 81 11.26 -4.93 7.66
C GLY A 81 11.94 -4.65 9.00
N ALA A 82 13.22 -4.98 9.08
CA ALA A 82 14.05 -4.83 10.28
C ALA A 82 14.19 -3.37 10.78
N ASN A 83 13.97 -2.38 9.91
CA ASN A 83 14.05 -0.96 10.24
C ASN A 83 12.67 -0.29 10.39
N ALA A 84 11.62 -1.05 10.73
CA ALA A 84 10.27 -0.54 10.83
C ALA A 84 10.15 0.68 11.76
N ASP A 85 10.84 0.66 12.89
CA ASP A 85 10.91 1.75 13.88
C ASP A 85 11.45 3.07 13.32
N LYS A 86 12.33 3.00 12.32
CA LYS A 86 12.92 4.19 11.66
C LYS A 86 12.12 4.66 10.45
N ILE A 87 11.28 3.78 9.88
CA ILE A 87 10.51 4.02 8.66
C ILE A 87 9.11 4.53 8.99
N VAL A 88 8.43 3.93 9.97
CA VAL A 88 7.08 4.38 10.37
C VAL A 88 7.12 5.83 10.83
N GLY A 89 6.24 6.64 10.27
CA GLY A 89 6.21 8.09 10.46
C GLY A 89 7.09 8.88 9.49
N PHE A 90 7.91 8.24 8.65
CA PHE A 90 8.67 8.95 7.62
C PHE A 90 7.72 9.57 6.59
N LYS A 91 8.00 10.85 6.24
CA LYS A 91 7.21 11.64 5.29
C LYS A 91 7.95 11.78 3.97
N GLN A 92 7.38 11.24 2.91
CA GLN A 92 7.85 11.39 1.54
C GLN A 92 7.03 12.45 0.82
N PRO A 93 7.64 13.56 0.33
CA PRO A 93 6.92 14.56 -0.44
C PRO A 93 6.33 14.00 -1.74
N LEU A 94 5.11 14.43 -2.11
CA LEU A 94 4.41 13.92 -3.31
C LEU A 94 5.04 14.35 -4.64
N ASN A 95 5.97 15.28 -4.65
CA ASN A 95 6.65 15.72 -5.86
C ASN A 95 7.93 14.93 -6.17
N LYS A 96 8.25 13.89 -5.40
CA LYS A 96 9.47 13.09 -5.56
C LYS A 96 9.23 11.61 -5.29
N GLY A 97 9.99 10.77 -5.98
CA GLY A 97 10.07 9.33 -5.72
C GLY A 97 8.99 8.51 -6.43
N ILE A 98 9.25 7.23 -6.53
CA ILE A 98 8.42 6.26 -7.26
C ILE A 98 7.01 6.14 -6.64
N ILE A 99 6.90 6.09 -5.31
CA ILE A 99 5.59 5.96 -4.66
C ILE A 99 4.69 7.16 -4.93
N SER A 100 5.26 8.35 -5.09
CA SER A 100 4.53 9.57 -5.46
C SER A 100 4.01 9.49 -6.89
N LEU A 101 4.81 8.95 -7.82
CA LEU A 101 4.37 8.68 -9.20
C LEU A 101 3.23 7.66 -9.26
N VAL A 102 3.27 6.64 -8.41
CA VAL A 102 2.19 5.64 -8.32
C VAL A 102 0.87 6.28 -7.88
N VAL A 103 0.90 7.18 -6.88
CA VAL A 103 -0.30 7.94 -6.49
C VAL A 103 -0.80 8.81 -7.62
N ALA A 104 0.08 9.58 -8.26
CA ALA A 104 -0.30 10.54 -9.29
C ALA A 104 -0.83 9.89 -10.57
N SER A 105 -0.28 8.72 -10.94
CA SER A 105 -0.66 8.00 -12.17
C SER A 105 -1.72 6.93 -11.94
N GLU A 106 -1.94 6.53 -10.71
CA GLU A 106 -2.76 5.38 -10.31
C GLU A 106 -2.32 4.06 -10.97
N ARG A 107 -1.07 3.98 -11.39
CA ARG A 107 -0.50 2.81 -12.06
C ARG A 107 0.49 2.11 -11.16
N ALA A 108 0.38 0.78 -11.14
CA ALA A 108 1.35 -0.05 -10.45
C ALA A 108 2.74 0.05 -11.11
N PHE A 109 3.77 -0.06 -10.29
CA PHE A 109 5.17 0.03 -10.69
C PHE A 109 5.91 -1.23 -10.27
N ILE A 110 6.84 -1.68 -11.10
CA ILE A 110 7.80 -2.74 -10.82
C ILE A 110 9.12 -2.42 -11.51
N ASP A 111 10.22 -2.48 -10.78
CA ASP A 111 11.57 -2.32 -11.31
C ASP A 111 12.56 -3.14 -10.46
N SER A 112 13.47 -3.85 -11.13
CA SER A 112 14.53 -4.65 -10.49
C SER A 112 15.88 -3.93 -10.44
N ASN A 113 15.93 -2.66 -10.86
CA ASN A 113 17.10 -1.80 -10.76
C ASN A 113 16.69 -0.39 -10.38
N VAL A 114 15.78 -0.27 -9.41
CA VAL A 114 15.11 1.00 -9.08
C VAL A 114 16.10 2.10 -8.66
N TYR A 115 17.21 1.76 -8.06
CA TYR A 115 18.27 2.72 -7.68
C TYR A 115 18.91 3.46 -8.88
N LYS A 116 18.73 2.95 -10.11
CA LYS A 116 19.14 3.62 -11.36
C LYS A 116 18.02 4.46 -11.98
N ASN A 117 16.81 4.38 -11.45
CA ASN A 117 15.68 5.09 -11.99
C ASN A 117 15.79 6.58 -11.65
N ALA A 118 15.65 7.46 -12.66
CA ALA A 118 15.76 8.90 -12.48
C ALA A 118 14.72 9.50 -11.52
N ASN A 119 13.60 8.81 -11.32
CA ASN A 119 12.54 9.22 -10.40
C ASN A 119 12.70 8.62 -9.00
N TYR A 120 13.74 7.84 -8.76
CA TYR A 120 13.98 7.25 -7.46
C TYR A 120 14.44 8.30 -6.45
N SER A 121 13.98 8.20 -5.21
CA SER A 121 14.40 9.05 -4.09
C SER A 121 15.24 8.23 -3.11
N ALA A 122 16.53 8.50 -3.03
CA ALA A 122 17.46 7.79 -2.16
C ALA A 122 17.45 8.27 -0.69
N VAL A 123 16.61 9.24 -0.32
CA VAL A 123 16.61 9.85 1.02
C VAL A 123 16.45 8.81 2.14
N LEU A 124 15.60 7.80 1.91
CA LEU A 124 15.40 6.74 2.90
C LEU A 124 16.59 5.77 2.95
N ASP A 125 17.16 5.45 1.79
CA ASP A 125 18.35 4.60 1.68
C ASP A 125 19.55 5.23 2.41
N GLU A 126 19.78 6.51 2.21
CA GLU A 126 20.83 7.27 2.89
C GLU A 126 20.64 7.25 4.42
N LYS A 127 19.40 7.44 4.87
CA LYS A 127 19.07 7.38 6.31
C LYS A 127 19.27 5.99 6.91
N LEU A 128 19.06 4.93 6.14
CA LEU A 128 19.14 3.54 6.60
C LEU A 128 20.47 2.87 6.27
N HIS A 129 21.35 3.55 5.53
CA HIS A 129 22.62 3.02 5.06
C HIS A 129 22.51 1.73 4.24
N ASN A 130 21.47 1.63 3.43
CA ASN A 130 21.26 0.52 2.50
C ASN A 130 20.92 1.05 1.10
N THR A 131 20.71 0.16 0.14
CA THR A 131 20.28 0.52 -1.22
C THR A 131 19.05 -0.28 -1.58
N THR A 132 17.98 0.39 -1.96
CA THR A 132 16.81 -0.27 -2.55
C THR A 132 17.15 -0.74 -3.96
N TYR A 133 17.30 -2.05 -4.13
CA TYR A 133 17.65 -2.67 -5.41
C TYR A 133 16.43 -2.82 -6.32
N ALA A 134 15.39 -3.48 -5.82
CA ALA A 134 14.17 -3.72 -6.55
C ALA A 134 12.95 -3.21 -5.77
N MET A 135 11.92 -2.77 -6.47
CA MET A 135 10.69 -2.27 -5.87
C MET A 135 9.46 -2.70 -6.67
N ILE A 136 8.43 -3.08 -5.95
CA ILE A 136 7.05 -3.05 -6.40
C ILE A 136 6.32 -1.97 -5.62
N ALA A 137 5.49 -1.16 -6.29
CA ALA A 137 4.60 -0.20 -5.66
C ALA A 137 3.24 -0.23 -6.37
N VAL A 138 2.17 -0.35 -5.60
CA VAL A 138 0.80 -0.41 -6.12
C VAL A 138 -0.08 0.60 -5.41
N PRO A 139 -1.03 1.26 -6.09
CA PRO A 139 -1.92 2.19 -5.44
C PRO A 139 -2.81 1.46 -4.42
N LEU A 140 -3.01 2.09 -3.27
CA LEU A 140 -3.96 1.66 -2.25
C LEU A 140 -5.20 2.53 -2.31
N TYR A 141 -6.33 1.87 -2.53
CA TYR A 141 -7.64 2.51 -2.55
C TYR A 141 -8.43 2.13 -1.30
N PHE A 142 -9.30 3.01 -0.86
CA PHE A 142 -10.51 2.69 -0.10
C PHE A 142 -11.58 3.75 -0.34
N LEU A 143 -12.85 3.33 -0.26
CA LEU A 143 -14.01 4.14 -0.64
C LEU A 143 -13.87 4.76 -2.05
N SER A 144 -13.34 3.96 -3.00
CA SER A 144 -13.13 4.33 -4.41
C SER A 144 -12.19 5.51 -4.65
N GLN A 145 -11.35 5.88 -3.68
CA GLN A 145 -10.34 6.94 -3.83
C GLN A 145 -8.95 6.38 -3.57
N VAL A 146 -7.96 6.89 -4.31
CA VAL A 146 -6.55 6.65 -3.98
C VAL A 146 -6.23 7.31 -2.66
N ARG A 147 -5.79 6.53 -1.69
CA ARG A 147 -5.46 6.99 -0.34
C ARG A 147 -3.98 6.79 0.00
N GLY A 148 -3.25 6.03 -0.83
CA GLY A 148 -1.85 5.76 -0.56
C GLY A 148 -1.24 4.75 -1.52
N VAL A 149 -0.20 4.07 -1.04
CA VAL A 149 0.57 3.06 -1.78
C VAL A 149 0.92 1.90 -0.86
N ILE A 150 0.87 0.68 -1.39
CA ILE A 150 1.56 -0.47 -0.83
C ILE A 150 2.83 -0.66 -1.65
N SER A 151 3.98 -0.69 -1.00
CA SER A 151 5.26 -0.98 -1.63
C SER A 151 5.97 -2.13 -0.97
N CYS A 152 6.75 -2.89 -1.73
CA CYS A 152 7.72 -3.83 -1.20
C CYS A 152 9.04 -3.71 -1.95
N VAL A 153 10.12 -4.02 -1.25
CA VAL A 153 11.48 -3.78 -1.72
C VAL A 153 12.38 -4.99 -1.48
N GLN A 154 13.38 -5.13 -2.33
CA GLN A 154 14.58 -5.93 -2.07
C GLN A 154 15.76 -5.00 -1.89
N LEU A 155 16.55 -5.26 -0.86
CA LEU A 155 17.60 -4.37 -0.37
C LEU A 155 18.99 -4.96 -0.60
N ILE A 156 19.96 -4.07 -0.64
CA ILE A 156 21.38 -4.39 -0.51
C ILE A 156 21.88 -3.71 0.76
N ASP A 157 22.47 -4.48 1.69
CA ASP A 157 22.90 -4.01 3.02
C ASP A 157 24.16 -3.09 2.96
N VAL A 158 24.22 -2.30 1.92
CA VAL A 158 25.30 -1.32 1.72
C VAL A 158 24.70 -0.14 0.93
N LEU A 159 25.04 1.08 1.34
CA LEU A 159 24.71 2.26 0.56
C LEU A 159 25.65 2.34 -0.65
N LEU A 160 25.10 2.23 -1.84
CA LEU A 160 25.82 2.40 -3.10
C LEU A 160 25.66 3.82 -3.62
N PRO A 161 26.74 4.46 -4.10
CA PRO A 161 26.61 5.71 -4.83
C PRO A 161 25.70 5.55 -6.03
N GLN A 162 24.90 6.57 -6.31
CA GLN A 162 23.93 6.52 -7.41
C GLN A 162 24.64 6.25 -8.75
N GLY A 163 24.23 5.20 -9.44
CA GLY A 163 24.79 4.82 -10.74
C GLY A 163 25.93 3.80 -10.70
N GLU A 164 26.45 3.46 -9.53
CA GLU A 164 27.46 2.42 -9.43
C GLU A 164 26.89 1.00 -9.65
N PRO A 165 27.67 0.10 -10.27
CA PRO A 165 27.24 -1.27 -10.48
C PRO A 165 27.19 -2.04 -9.14
N VAL A 166 26.09 -2.78 -8.94
CA VAL A 166 25.97 -3.69 -7.79
C VAL A 166 26.96 -4.84 -7.95
N PRO A 167 27.72 -5.18 -6.90
CA PRO A 167 28.55 -6.39 -6.92
C PRO A 167 27.68 -7.63 -7.16
N THR A 168 28.04 -8.45 -8.15
CA THR A 168 27.25 -9.60 -8.60
C THR A 168 26.89 -10.58 -7.46
N ALA A 169 27.80 -10.74 -6.49
CA ALA A 169 27.61 -11.62 -5.34
C ALA A 169 26.55 -11.14 -4.33
N LYS A 170 26.08 -9.89 -4.43
CA LYS A 170 25.11 -9.27 -3.52
C LYS A 170 23.81 -8.86 -4.21
N THR A 171 23.65 -9.20 -5.47
CA THR A 171 22.48 -8.81 -6.26
C THR A 171 21.25 -9.65 -5.86
N PRO A 172 20.19 -9.06 -5.34
CA PRO A 172 18.92 -9.76 -5.13
C PRO A 172 18.32 -10.28 -6.45
N PRO A 173 17.41 -11.27 -6.40
CA PRO A 173 16.84 -11.88 -7.61
C PRO A 173 15.97 -10.94 -8.44
N GLY A 174 15.57 -9.79 -7.90
CA GLY A 174 14.62 -8.89 -8.50
C GLY A 174 13.18 -9.39 -8.43
N PHE A 175 12.23 -8.51 -8.74
CA PHE A 175 10.82 -8.87 -8.79
C PHE A 175 10.42 -9.32 -10.21
N LYS A 176 9.45 -10.24 -10.28
CA LYS A 176 8.87 -10.76 -11.52
C LYS A 176 7.43 -10.26 -11.68
N PRO A 177 6.86 -10.26 -12.90
CA PRO A 177 5.47 -9.84 -13.13
C PRO A 177 4.44 -10.55 -12.23
N GLN A 178 4.66 -11.83 -11.92
CA GLN A 178 3.81 -12.58 -11.01
C GLN A 178 3.81 -12.03 -9.56
N HIS A 179 4.94 -11.47 -9.11
CA HIS A 179 5.03 -10.82 -7.79
C HIS A 179 4.21 -9.52 -7.79
N LEU A 180 4.22 -8.76 -8.88
CA LEU A 180 3.35 -7.59 -9.03
C LEU A 180 1.87 -7.97 -8.94
N VAL A 181 1.46 -9.05 -9.61
CA VAL A 181 0.07 -9.55 -9.55
C VAL A 181 -0.29 -9.94 -8.12
N ALA A 182 0.60 -10.59 -7.37
CA ALA A 182 0.37 -10.96 -5.98
C ALA A 182 0.13 -9.71 -5.10
N ILE A 183 0.97 -8.68 -5.22
CA ILE A 183 0.82 -7.43 -4.44
C ILE A 183 -0.43 -6.65 -4.86
N GLN A 184 -0.78 -6.62 -6.16
CA GLN A 184 -2.04 -6.03 -6.63
C GLN A 184 -3.26 -6.76 -6.07
N THR A 185 -3.22 -8.08 -6.02
CA THR A 185 -4.29 -8.90 -5.44
C THR A 185 -4.41 -8.63 -3.94
N ALA A 186 -3.29 -8.56 -3.22
CA ALA A 186 -3.28 -8.20 -1.80
C ALA A 186 -3.86 -6.80 -1.56
N SER A 187 -3.48 -5.80 -2.37
CA SER A 187 -4.03 -4.44 -2.29
C SER A 187 -5.55 -4.44 -2.49
N ALA A 188 -6.07 -5.24 -3.44
CA ALA A 188 -7.51 -5.36 -3.66
C ALA A 188 -8.23 -5.98 -2.46
N VAL A 189 -7.68 -7.06 -1.87
CA VAL A 189 -8.24 -7.69 -0.67
C VAL A 189 -8.26 -6.73 0.51
N ILE A 190 -7.16 -5.98 0.71
CA ILE A 190 -7.06 -4.98 1.78
C ILE A 190 -8.12 -3.88 1.60
N ARG A 191 -8.26 -3.36 0.39
CA ARG A 191 -9.31 -2.38 0.04
C ARG A 191 -10.68 -2.91 0.44
N ASP A 192 -11.04 -4.12 0.00
CA ASP A 192 -12.36 -4.69 0.23
C ASP A 192 -12.64 -4.90 1.73
N LEU A 193 -11.63 -5.32 2.50
CA LEU A 193 -11.72 -5.45 3.96
C LEU A 193 -11.86 -4.10 4.67
N ILE A 194 -11.10 -3.10 4.25
CA ILE A 194 -11.21 -1.74 4.79
C ILE A 194 -12.60 -1.17 4.47
N ASP A 195 -13.03 -1.23 3.21
CA ASP A 195 -14.33 -0.73 2.78
C ASP A 195 -15.48 -1.39 3.56
N TYR A 196 -15.40 -2.70 3.78
CA TYR A 196 -16.36 -3.43 4.62
C TYR A 196 -16.37 -2.90 6.06
N ARG A 197 -15.23 -2.68 6.68
CA ARG A 197 -15.14 -2.17 8.07
C ARG A 197 -15.68 -0.77 8.17
N LEU A 198 -15.34 0.10 7.23
CA LEU A 198 -15.86 1.47 7.20
C LEU A 198 -17.37 1.48 7.02
N LEU A 199 -17.91 0.60 6.17
CA LEU A 199 -19.33 0.42 6.01
C LEU A 199 -19.99 -0.11 7.30
N ALA A 200 -19.39 -1.13 7.94
CA ALA A 200 -19.87 -1.67 9.20
C ALA A 200 -19.93 -0.61 10.30
N THR A 201 -18.88 0.21 10.40
CA THR A 201 -18.85 1.37 11.32
C THR A 201 -19.95 2.38 10.97
N ALA A 202 -20.11 2.72 9.70
CA ALA A 202 -21.10 3.70 9.25
C ALA A 202 -22.54 3.30 9.58
N VAL A 203 -22.85 1.99 9.56
CA VAL A 203 -24.19 1.47 9.86
C VAL A 203 -24.32 0.95 11.30
N GLY A 204 -23.24 1.00 12.09
CA GLY A 204 -23.23 0.57 13.49
C GLY A 204 -23.25 -0.94 13.71
N TRP A 205 -22.79 -1.75 12.74
CA TRP A 205 -22.72 -3.21 12.87
C TRP A 205 -21.53 -3.72 13.70
N ASP A 206 -20.52 -2.91 13.89
CA ASP A 206 -19.30 -3.23 14.64
C ASP A 206 -19.43 -2.97 16.15
N ARG A 207 -20.59 -2.48 16.62
CA ARG A 207 -20.86 -2.28 18.03
C ARG A 207 -21.24 -3.60 18.69
N ARG A 208 -20.25 -4.32 19.15
CA ARG A 208 -20.39 -5.43 20.09
C ARG A 208 -19.58 -5.19 21.36
#